data_5c93bffd41ca53155c28b256bedd94be
#
_entry.id   5c93bffd41ca53155c28b256bedd94be
#
_cell.length_a   1.000
_cell.length_b   1.000
_cell.length_c   1.000
_cell.angle_alpha   90.00
_cell.angle_beta   90.00
_cell.angle_gamma   90.00
#
_symmetry.space_group_name_H-M   'P 1'
#
loop_
_entity.id
_entity.type
_entity.pdbx_description
1 polymer ?
#
loop_
_entity_poly.entity_id
_entity_poly.type
_entity_poly.pdbx_seq_one_letter_code
_entity_poly.pdbx_strand_id
1 'polypeptide(L)'
;MRNIISKVNGSILHTIFYAKDVSKKRIDVIAEKNILQFSASGLKNKQSFRPHFHIPKKIDYTETTSQEAWVIIKGSIKATHYDVDSKILNEEILNEGDVSITLLGGHTFEVLEEDTILYEFKTGPYLGVKLDKVFIKDETDPYLQTK
;
A
#
# COMPACT_ATOMS: atom_id res chain seq x y z
N MET A 1 -6.75 -11.31 4.47
CA MET A 1 -5.97 -10.75 3.35
C MET A 1 -6.79 -10.80 2.07
N ARG A 2 -6.76 -9.75 1.27
CA ARG A 2 -7.51 -9.61 0.02
C ARG A 2 -6.64 -9.02 -1.08
N ASN A 3 -6.55 -9.69 -2.23
CA ASN A 3 -5.93 -9.15 -3.43
C ASN A 3 -6.98 -8.46 -4.31
N ILE A 4 -6.65 -7.30 -4.83
CA ILE A 4 -7.47 -6.51 -5.75
C ILE A 4 -6.82 -6.63 -7.12
N ILE A 5 -7.57 -7.22 -8.05
CA ILE A 5 -7.07 -7.67 -9.34
C ILE A 5 -7.59 -6.73 -10.44
N SER A 6 -6.71 -6.32 -11.34
CA SER A 6 -7.07 -5.53 -12.51
C SER A 6 -8.11 -6.24 -13.38
N LYS A 7 -9.14 -5.51 -13.75
CA LYS A 7 -10.12 -5.96 -14.76
C LYS A 7 -9.60 -5.81 -16.19
N VAL A 8 -8.52 -5.02 -16.36
CA VAL A 8 -7.91 -4.76 -17.67
C VAL A 8 -6.95 -5.87 -18.07
N ASN A 9 -6.09 -6.32 -17.13
CA ASN A 9 -4.98 -7.23 -17.46
C ASN A 9 -4.83 -8.44 -16.52
N GLY A 10 -5.66 -8.57 -15.49
CA GLY A 10 -5.65 -9.69 -14.55
C GLY A 10 -4.50 -9.70 -13.53
N SER A 11 -3.68 -8.65 -13.47
CA SER A 11 -2.61 -8.57 -12.47
C SER A 11 -3.12 -8.12 -11.09
N ILE A 12 -2.43 -8.51 -10.03
CA ILE A 12 -2.68 -7.98 -8.68
C ILE A 12 -2.12 -6.55 -8.65
N LEU A 13 -3.00 -5.57 -8.48
CA LEU A 13 -2.63 -4.16 -8.37
C LEU A 13 -2.49 -3.71 -6.91
N HIS A 14 -3.37 -4.19 -6.05
CA HIS A 14 -3.38 -3.82 -4.64
C HIS A 14 -3.58 -5.05 -3.75
N THR A 15 -3.13 -4.96 -2.50
CA THR A 15 -3.36 -5.99 -1.49
C THR A 15 -3.78 -5.32 -0.18
N ILE A 16 -4.86 -5.80 0.43
CA ILE A 16 -5.27 -5.41 1.77
C ILE A 16 -4.91 -6.56 2.72
N PHE A 17 -4.18 -6.24 3.77
CA PHE A 17 -3.88 -7.15 4.87
C PHE A 17 -4.58 -6.64 6.13
N TYR A 18 -5.43 -7.45 6.72
CA TYR A 18 -6.19 -7.07 7.89
C TYR A 18 -5.46 -7.46 9.17
N ALA A 19 -5.56 -6.64 10.21
CA ALA A 19 -4.98 -6.92 11.52
C ALA A 19 -5.37 -8.30 12.06
N LYS A 20 -6.62 -8.73 11.83
CA LYS A 20 -7.13 -10.05 12.21
C LYS A 20 -6.47 -11.24 11.51
N ASP A 21 -5.80 -11.01 10.40
CA ASP A 21 -5.11 -12.07 9.62
C ASP A 21 -3.70 -12.37 10.15
N VAL A 22 -3.20 -11.56 11.10
CA VAL A 22 -1.89 -11.78 11.73
C VAL A 22 -1.89 -13.13 12.44
N SER A 23 -0.92 -13.97 12.13
CA SER A 23 -0.72 -15.28 12.73
C SER A 23 0.57 -15.36 13.53
N LYS A 24 0.73 -16.44 14.34
CA LYS A 24 1.98 -16.72 15.07
C LYS A 24 3.16 -17.07 14.14
N LYS A 25 2.89 -17.41 12.89
CA LYS A 25 3.91 -17.63 11.86
C LYS A 25 4.06 -16.37 11.04
N ARG A 26 5.26 -16.10 10.57
CA ARG A 26 5.52 -15.05 9.57
C ARG A 26 4.71 -15.33 8.31
N ILE A 27 4.05 -14.30 7.82
CA ILE A 27 3.35 -14.31 6.54
C ILE A 27 4.05 -13.28 5.66
N ASP A 28 4.61 -13.71 4.54
CA ASP A 28 5.12 -12.83 3.50
C ASP A 28 3.94 -12.51 2.58
N VAL A 29 3.42 -11.28 2.71
CA VAL A 29 2.15 -10.84 2.10
C VAL A 29 2.35 -10.50 0.64
N ILE A 30 3.50 -9.92 0.31
CA ILE A 30 3.85 -9.46 -1.03
C ILE A 30 4.83 -10.43 -1.66
N ALA A 31 4.59 -10.80 -2.93
CA ALA A 31 5.46 -11.71 -3.68
C ALA A 31 6.88 -11.15 -3.81
N GLU A 32 7.89 -12.01 -3.68
CA GLU A 32 9.33 -11.69 -3.62
C GLU A 32 9.85 -10.85 -4.80
N LYS A 33 9.18 -10.93 -5.94
CA LYS A 33 9.52 -10.16 -7.15
C LYS A 33 9.21 -8.66 -7.07
N ASN A 34 8.38 -8.24 -6.10
CA ASN A 34 8.05 -6.83 -5.92
C ASN A 34 9.14 -6.11 -5.14
N ILE A 35 9.29 -4.82 -5.38
CA ILE A 35 10.30 -3.98 -4.71
C ILE A 35 9.89 -3.76 -3.25
N LEU A 36 8.64 -3.37 -3.03
CA LEU A 36 8.09 -3.24 -1.70
C LEU A 36 7.77 -4.62 -1.15
N GLN A 37 8.40 -4.97 -0.04
CA GLN A 37 8.15 -6.19 0.69
C GLN A 37 7.39 -5.89 1.97
N PHE A 38 6.34 -6.64 2.23
CA PHE A 38 5.60 -6.57 3.46
C PHE A 38 5.38 -7.96 4.04
N SER A 39 5.67 -8.10 5.32
CA SER A 39 5.42 -9.33 6.07
C SER A 39 4.86 -9.01 7.45
N ALA A 40 4.00 -9.88 7.96
CA ALA A 40 3.38 -9.77 9.26
C ALA A 40 3.68 -11.01 10.13
N SER A 41 3.83 -10.81 11.44
CA SER A 41 4.09 -11.89 12.40
C SER A 41 3.51 -11.55 13.76
N GLY A 42 2.75 -12.47 14.34
CA GLY A 42 2.37 -12.42 15.75
C GLY A 42 3.48 -13.02 16.62
N LEU A 43 4.17 -12.18 17.39
CA LEU A 43 5.34 -12.58 18.15
C LEU A 43 4.97 -12.88 19.61
N LYS A 44 5.74 -13.78 20.25
CA LYS A 44 5.61 -14.10 21.68
C LYS A 44 6.49 -13.18 22.53
N ASN A 45 6.11 -13.00 23.79
CA ASN A 45 6.97 -12.32 24.75
C ASN A 45 8.37 -12.96 24.80
N LYS A 46 9.41 -12.12 24.82
CA LYS A 46 10.85 -12.49 24.80
C LYS A 46 11.32 -13.21 23.53
N GLN A 47 10.50 -13.31 22.49
CA GLN A 47 10.97 -13.79 21.20
C GLN A 47 11.91 -12.75 20.59
N SER A 48 13.07 -13.19 20.10
CA SER A 48 14.06 -12.34 19.46
C SER A 48 14.54 -12.98 18.15
N PHE A 49 15.17 -12.19 17.32
CA PHE A 49 15.81 -12.63 16.09
C PHE A 49 17.33 -12.49 16.23
N ARG A 50 18.06 -13.40 15.58
CA ARG A 50 19.51 -13.33 15.53
C ARG A 50 19.96 -12.02 14.88
N PRO A 51 20.85 -11.23 15.53
CA PRO A 51 21.42 -10.04 14.90
C PRO A 51 22.10 -10.37 13.56
N HIS A 52 21.85 -9.54 12.55
CA HIS A 52 22.39 -9.76 11.21
C HIS A 52 22.55 -8.44 10.45
N PHE A 53 23.36 -8.47 9.41
CA PHE A 53 23.45 -7.42 8.40
C PHE A 53 22.78 -7.90 7.10
N HIS A 54 22.16 -6.98 6.37
CA HIS A 54 21.70 -7.25 5.02
C HIS A 54 22.87 -7.15 4.04
N ILE A 55 22.93 -8.09 3.10
CA ILE A 55 23.96 -8.12 2.05
C ILE A 55 23.52 -7.19 0.91
N PRO A 56 24.42 -6.36 0.34
CA PRO A 56 24.12 -5.57 -0.84
C PRO A 56 23.61 -6.45 -1.98
N LYS A 57 22.52 -6.01 -2.62
CA LYS A 57 21.92 -6.69 -3.77
C LYS A 57 22.11 -5.83 -5.01
N LYS A 58 22.47 -6.47 -6.12
CA LYS A 58 22.35 -5.84 -7.42
C LYS A 58 20.90 -6.02 -7.89
N ILE A 59 20.23 -4.91 -8.12
CA ILE A 59 18.86 -4.88 -8.61
C ILE A 59 18.89 -4.06 -9.88
N ASP A 60 18.53 -4.68 -11.00
CA ASP A 60 18.46 -4.01 -12.29
C ASP A 60 17.01 -3.53 -12.50
N TYR A 61 16.75 -2.29 -12.07
CA TYR A 61 15.52 -1.59 -12.39
C TYR A 61 15.80 -0.55 -13.46
N THR A 62 15.47 -0.89 -14.70
CA THR A 62 15.56 0.06 -15.80
C THR A 62 14.42 1.07 -15.73
N GLU A 63 13.23 0.64 -15.29
CA GLU A 63 12.06 1.49 -15.11
C GLU A 63 11.14 0.85 -14.06
N THR A 64 10.63 1.64 -13.11
CA THR A 64 9.75 1.15 -12.07
C THR A 64 8.74 2.22 -11.64
N THR A 65 7.54 1.78 -11.24
CA THR A 65 6.54 2.62 -10.60
C THR A 65 6.70 2.54 -9.09
N SER A 66 6.53 3.66 -8.38
CA SER A 66 6.53 3.66 -6.93
C SER A 66 5.45 2.72 -6.39
N GLN A 67 5.85 1.84 -5.48
CA GLN A 67 4.96 0.99 -4.70
C GLN A 67 4.80 1.61 -3.32
N GLU A 68 3.58 1.59 -2.77
CA GLU A 68 3.24 2.31 -1.56
C GLU A 68 2.40 1.46 -0.62
N ALA A 69 2.61 1.59 0.68
CA ALA A 69 1.82 0.96 1.71
C ALA A 69 1.37 1.98 2.77
N TRP A 70 0.11 1.91 3.16
CA TRP A 70 -0.46 2.62 4.30
C TRP A 70 -0.74 1.66 5.43
N VAL A 71 -0.28 1.98 6.63
CA VAL A 71 -0.56 1.24 7.86
C VAL A 71 -1.41 2.12 8.76
N ILE A 72 -2.61 1.69 9.10
CA ILE A 72 -3.49 2.44 9.97
C ILE A 72 -3.04 2.22 11.42
N ILE A 73 -2.60 3.29 12.08
CA ILE A 73 -2.09 3.24 13.46
C ILE A 73 -3.19 3.56 14.47
N LYS A 74 -4.13 4.45 14.09
CA LYS A 74 -5.26 4.87 14.90
C LYS A 74 -6.39 5.35 13.99
N GLY A 75 -7.64 5.10 14.38
CA GLY A 75 -8.81 5.55 13.64
C GLY A 75 -9.11 4.69 12.42
N SER A 76 -9.75 5.29 11.42
CA SER A 76 -10.16 4.59 10.21
C SER A 76 -10.14 5.48 8.98
N ILE A 77 -9.97 4.85 7.81
CA ILE A 77 -10.03 5.50 6.51
C ILE A 77 -10.92 4.70 5.57
N LYS A 78 -11.50 5.37 4.57
CA LYS A 78 -12.07 4.72 3.38
C LYS A 78 -11.03 4.78 2.28
N ALA A 79 -10.42 3.65 1.96
CA ALA A 79 -9.47 3.53 0.87
C ALA A 79 -10.20 3.26 -0.44
N THR A 80 -9.83 3.97 -1.51
CA THR A 80 -10.32 3.74 -2.88
C THR A 80 -9.14 3.32 -3.75
N HIS A 81 -9.32 2.20 -4.46
CA HIS A 81 -8.32 1.61 -5.34
C HIS A 81 -8.80 1.65 -6.79
N TYR A 82 -7.93 2.09 -7.68
CA TYR A 82 -8.23 2.24 -9.11
C TYR A 82 -7.44 1.25 -9.95
N ASP A 83 -8.04 0.83 -11.06
CA ASP A 83 -7.37 0.07 -12.10
C ASP A 83 -6.42 0.98 -12.91
N VAL A 84 -5.62 0.38 -13.77
CA VAL A 84 -4.69 1.09 -14.67
C VAL A 84 -5.41 1.97 -15.71
N ASP A 85 -6.71 1.75 -15.94
CA ASP A 85 -7.58 2.60 -16.78
C ASP A 85 -8.31 3.69 -15.97
N SER A 86 -7.89 3.94 -14.72
CA SER A 86 -8.46 4.93 -13.79
C SER A 86 -9.88 4.64 -13.30
N LYS A 87 -10.44 3.45 -13.55
CA LYS A 87 -11.73 3.05 -12.99
C LYS A 87 -11.58 2.50 -11.59
N ILE A 88 -12.56 2.79 -10.74
CA ILE A 88 -12.62 2.26 -9.38
C ILE A 88 -12.75 0.73 -9.44
N LEU A 89 -11.82 0.04 -8.77
CA LEU A 89 -11.83 -1.41 -8.57
C LEU A 89 -12.46 -1.80 -7.24
N ASN A 90 -12.15 -1.06 -6.20
CA ASN A 90 -12.52 -1.40 -4.84
C ASN A 90 -12.58 -0.16 -3.96
N GLU A 91 -13.53 -0.13 -3.05
CA GLU A 91 -13.57 0.76 -1.89
C GLU A 91 -13.66 -0.10 -0.63
N GLU A 92 -12.88 0.24 0.38
CA GLU A 92 -12.78 -0.54 1.60
C GLU A 92 -12.54 0.38 2.80
N ILE A 93 -13.21 0.09 3.91
CA ILE A 93 -12.92 0.74 5.20
C ILE A 93 -11.79 -0.04 5.87
N LEU A 94 -10.71 0.67 6.17
CA LEU A 94 -9.55 0.15 6.87
C LEU A 94 -9.48 0.75 8.26
N ASN A 95 -9.26 -0.11 9.24
CA ASN A 95 -9.23 0.22 10.66
C ASN A 95 -7.83 0.01 11.23
N GLU A 96 -7.64 0.35 12.49
CA GLU A 96 -6.38 0.20 13.22
C GLU A 96 -5.75 -1.20 13.02
N GLY A 97 -4.48 -1.19 12.61
CA GLY A 97 -3.68 -2.39 12.29
C GLY A 97 -3.89 -2.95 10.89
N ASP A 98 -4.85 -2.44 10.10
CA ASP A 98 -5.01 -2.84 8.70
C ASP A 98 -3.96 -2.15 7.82
N VAL A 99 -3.62 -2.80 6.71
CA VAL A 99 -2.62 -2.32 5.76
C VAL A 99 -3.18 -2.37 4.34
N SER A 100 -3.08 -1.26 3.61
CA SER A 100 -3.31 -1.19 2.17
C SER A 100 -1.98 -1.11 1.45
N ILE A 101 -1.77 -1.93 0.45
CA ILE A 101 -0.54 -1.99 -0.34
C ILE A 101 -0.89 -1.83 -1.81
N THR A 102 -0.33 -0.80 -2.45
CA THR A 102 -0.44 -0.56 -3.89
C THR A 102 0.86 -0.95 -4.58
N LEU A 103 0.76 -1.90 -5.49
CA LEU A 103 1.87 -2.37 -6.32
C LEU A 103 1.89 -1.66 -7.68
N LEU A 104 0.68 -1.38 -8.20
CA LEU A 104 0.42 -0.65 -9.44
C LEU A 104 -1.03 -0.15 -9.41
N GLY A 105 -1.41 0.77 -10.31
CA GLY A 105 -2.73 1.39 -10.34
C GLY A 105 -2.81 2.63 -9.45
N GLY A 106 -4.00 3.23 -9.41
CA GLY A 106 -4.25 4.44 -8.63
C GLY A 106 -4.82 4.13 -7.25
N HIS A 107 -4.66 5.05 -6.32
CA HIS A 107 -5.23 4.95 -4.99
C HIS A 107 -5.48 6.33 -4.37
N THR A 108 -6.43 6.38 -3.44
CA THR A 108 -6.70 7.54 -2.57
C THR A 108 -7.36 7.06 -1.28
N PHE A 109 -7.50 7.94 -0.31
CA PHE A 109 -8.28 7.66 0.88
C PHE A 109 -9.02 8.92 1.36
N GLU A 110 -10.08 8.67 2.12
CA GLU A 110 -10.82 9.64 2.91
C GLU A 110 -10.70 9.27 4.39
N VAL A 111 -10.39 10.23 5.25
CA VAL A 111 -10.34 10.04 6.71
C VAL A 111 -11.76 9.99 7.25
N LEU A 112 -12.09 8.96 8.04
CA LEU A 112 -13.44 8.76 8.59
C LEU A 112 -13.57 9.17 10.06
N GLU A 113 -12.46 9.23 10.79
CA GLU A 113 -12.43 9.57 12.21
C GLU A 113 -11.44 10.69 12.48
N GLU A 114 -11.79 11.59 13.39
CA GLU A 114 -10.91 12.64 13.87
C GLU A 114 -9.64 12.02 14.53
N ASP A 115 -8.49 12.71 14.42
CA ASP A 115 -7.21 12.22 14.94
C ASP A 115 -6.73 10.87 14.35
N THR A 116 -7.18 10.49 13.17
CA THR A 116 -6.66 9.31 12.45
C THR A 116 -5.16 9.47 12.18
N ILE A 117 -4.39 8.41 12.47
CA ILE A 117 -2.96 8.33 12.23
C ILE A 117 -2.68 7.16 11.29
N LEU A 118 -1.99 7.43 10.20
CA LEU A 118 -1.47 6.38 9.32
C LEU A 118 0.03 6.59 9.07
N TYR A 119 0.75 5.48 8.82
CA TYR A 119 2.12 5.51 8.31
C TYR A 119 2.12 5.14 6.84
N GLU A 120 2.83 5.93 6.04
CA GLU A 120 3.09 5.67 4.63
C GLU A 120 4.52 5.15 4.47
N PHE A 121 4.67 4.06 3.72
CA PHE A 121 5.94 3.53 3.25
C PHE A 121 5.88 3.45 1.75
N LYS A 122 6.89 4.00 1.07
CA LYS A 122 6.97 3.86 -0.39
C LYS A 122 8.38 3.64 -0.87
N THR A 123 8.49 3.05 -2.04
CA THR A 123 9.79 2.90 -2.72
C THR A 123 10.23 4.24 -3.29
N GLY A 124 11.51 4.59 -3.05
CA GLY A 124 12.12 5.82 -3.54
C GLY A 124 12.98 5.58 -4.79
N PRO A 125 13.66 6.65 -5.24
CA PRO A 125 13.71 8.00 -4.68
C PRO A 125 12.46 8.83 -5.00
N TYR A 126 12.08 9.76 -4.11
CA TYR A 126 11.02 10.72 -4.37
C TYR A 126 11.57 11.93 -5.12
N LEU A 127 11.09 12.17 -6.32
CA LEU A 127 11.57 13.24 -7.22
C LEU A 127 10.65 14.46 -7.26
N GLY A 128 9.68 14.53 -6.36
CA GLY A 128 8.66 15.58 -6.30
C GLY A 128 7.39 15.23 -7.05
N VAL A 129 6.27 15.83 -6.65
CA VAL A 129 4.91 15.48 -7.14
C VAL A 129 4.83 15.38 -8.66
N LYS A 130 5.43 16.35 -9.37
CA LYS A 130 5.33 16.42 -10.85
C LYS A 130 6.01 15.25 -11.58
N LEU A 131 7.00 14.62 -10.95
CA LEU A 131 7.75 13.50 -11.53
C LEU A 131 7.36 12.13 -10.92
N ASP A 132 6.57 12.17 -9.84
CA ASP A 132 6.19 10.97 -9.07
C ASP A 132 4.72 10.57 -9.26
N LYS A 133 3.83 11.53 -9.55
CA LYS A 133 2.38 11.29 -9.58
C LYS A 133 1.71 11.90 -10.82
N VAL A 134 0.72 11.18 -11.33
CA VAL A 134 -0.27 11.68 -12.28
C VAL A 134 -1.63 11.58 -11.59
N PHE A 135 -2.35 12.70 -11.48
CA PHE A 135 -3.66 12.70 -10.83
C PHE A 135 -4.73 12.10 -11.76
N ILE A 136 -5.52 11.20 -11.21
CA ILE A 136 -6.73 10.70 -11.84
C ILE A 136 -7.71 11.89 -11.87
N LYS A 137 -8.22 12.23 -13.06
CA LYS A 137 -9.20 13.31 -13.21
C LYS A 137 -10.53 12.81 -12.64
N ASP A 138 -10.85 13.25 -11.44
CA ASP A 138 -12.17 13.13 -10.85
C ASP A 138 -12.84 14.49 -10.96
N GLU A 139 -13.91 14.60 -11.77
CA GLU A 139 -14.68 15.85 -11.94
C GLU A 139 -15.31 16.32 -10.63
N THR A 140 -15.36 15.47 -9.61
CA THR A 140 -15.93 15.75 -8.29
C THR A 140 -14.88 16.14 -7.25
N ASP A 141 -13.57 16.06 -7.57
CA ASP A 141 -12.49 16.41 -6.62
C ASP A 141 -12.47 17.91 -6.35
N PRO A 142 -12.80 18.36 -5.12
CA PRO A 142 -12.82 19.78 -4.75
C PRO A 142 -11.45 20.45 -4.86
N TYR A 143 -10.35 19.72 -4.83
CA TYR A 143 -8.98 20.22 -4.98
C TYR A 143 -8.60 20.49 -6.46
N LEU A 144 -9.33 19.94 -7.43
CA LEU A 144 -9.13 20.20 -8.85
C LEU A 144 -9.92 21.42 -9.35
N GLN A 145 -10.85 21.95 -8.55
CA GLN A 145 -11.68 23.11 -8.90
C GLN A 145 -11.04 24.46 -8.56
N THR A 146 -9.86 24.47 -7.94
CA THR A 146 -9.13 25.71 -7.58
C THR A 146 -7.93 25.92 -8.50
N LYS A 147 -8.19 26.31 -9.75
CA LYS A 147 -7.24 27.02 -10.63
C LYS A 147 -7.99 28.05 -11.46
#